data_3f206a2a67a3c17a793b6eaeef304d41
#
_entry.id   3f206a2a67a3c17a793b6eaeef304d41
#
_cell.length_a   1.000
_cell.length_b   1.000
_cell.length_c   1.000
_cell.angle_alpha   90.00
_cell.angle_beta   90.00
_cell.angle_gamma   90.00
#
_symmetry.space_group_name_H-M   'P 1'
#
loop_
_entity.id
_entity.type
_entity.pdbx_description
1 polymer ?
#
loop_
_entity_poly.entity_id
_entity_poly.type
_entity_poly.pdbx_seq_one_letter_code
_entity_poly.pdbx_strand_id
1 'polypeptide(L)'
;LKDWDNVTVINEDILKVDMNQLVKEYNQGRPIKVVANLPYYITTPIIMGLFENHVPISSITIMVQKEVADRMQVGPGTKDYGALSLAVQYYARPQIIANVPPNCFMPRPKVGSAVIQLVRYEEPPVQVDNEKLMFRLIRASFNQRRKTLVNGLKNSQELDFSKEEIEKAMAETGIPVNVRGEALTLAEFADLANAFNKLR
;
A
#
# COMPACT_ATOMS: atom_id res chain seq x y z
N LEU A 1 5.13 -17.25 -28.60
CA LEU A 1 6.24 -16.50 -27.96
C LEU A 1 7.61 -17.11 -28.25
N LYS A 2 7.67 -18.38 -28.72
CA LYS A 2 8.95 -19.08 -29.01
C LYS A 2 9.84 -18.39 -30.07
N ASP A 3 9.23 -17.54 -30.89
CA ASP A 3 9.92 -16.85 -31.99
C ASP A 3 10.41 -15.43 -31.62
N TRP A 4 10.36 -15.10 -30.33
CA TRP A 4 10.74 -13.78 -29.82
C TRP A 4 11.93 -13.89 -28.87
N ASP A 5 13.09 -13.43 -29.29
CA ASP A 5 14.36 -13.51 -28.54
C ASP A 5 14.36 -12.62 -27.26
N ASN A 6 13.45 -11.65 -27.19
CA ASN A 6 13.33 -10.71 -26.08
C ASN A 6 12.25 -11.10 -25.05
N VAL A 7 11.71 -12.34 -25.12
CA VAL A 7 10.67 -12.82 -24.22
C VAL A 7 11.16 -14.03 -23.42
N THR A 8 11.10 -13.93 -22.10
CA THR A 8 11.34 -15.03 -21.18
C THR A 8 10.04 -15.38 -20.47
N VAL A 9 9.67 -16.67 -20.48
CA VAL A 9 8.46 -17.17 -19.79
C VAL A 9 8.90 -17.91 -18.54
N ILE A 10 8.41 -17.43 -17.36
CA ILE A 10 8.63 -18.06 -16.06
C ILE A 10 7.28 -18.58 -15.58
N ASN A 11 7.16 -19.90 -15.39
CA ASN A 11 5.93 -20.54 -14.92
C ASN A 11 6.04 -20.81 -13.43
N GLU A 12 5.74 -19.78 -12.60
CA GLU A 12 5.78 -19.85 -11.15
C GLU A 12 4.68 -19.00 -10.50
N ASP A 13 4.42 -19.26 -9.23
CA ASP A 13 3.56 -18.41 -8.40
C ASP A 13 4.30 -17.10 -8.10
N ILE A 14 3.75 -15.99 -8.58
CA ILE A 14 4.34 -14.64 -8.43
C ILE A 14 4.66 -14.29 -6.97
N LEU A 15 3.92 -14.81 -6.00
CA LEU A 15 4.16 -14.56 -4.57
C LEU A 15 5.40 -15.31 -4.03
N LYS A 16 5.94 -16.27 -4.80
CA LYS A 16 7.14 -17.05 -4.47
C LYS A 16 8.37 -16.62 -5.26
N VAL A 17 8.18 -15.84 -6.32
CA VAL A 17 9.28 -15.35 -7.16
C VAL A 17 10.06 -14.27 -6.41
N ASP A 18 11.37 -14.44 -6.32
CA ASP A 18 12.28 -13.38 -5.89
C ASP A 18 12.42 -12.33 -6.99
N MET A 19 11.58 -11.30 -6.92
CA MET A 19 11.54 -10.23 -7.90
C MET A 19 12.84 -9.40 -7.93
N ASN A 20 13.55 -9.27 -6.81
CA ASN A 20 14.83 -8.55 -6.76
C ASN A 20 15.91 -9.31 -7.51
N GLN A 21 15.98 -10.65 -7.32
CA GLN A 21 16.91 -11.49 -8.08
C GLN A 21 16.57 -11.45 -9.58
N LEU A 22 15.30 -11.56 -9.94
CA LEU A 22 14.84 -11.50 -11.33
C LEU A 22 15.21 -10.17 -11.99
N VAL A 23 14.97 -9.05 -11.34
CA VAL A 23 15.35 -7.73 -11.88
C VAL A 23 16.87 -7.60 -12.03
N LYS A 24 17.64 -8.15 -11.10
CA LYS A 24 19.10 -8.17 -11.19
C LYS A 24 19.59 -8.99 -12.38
N GLU A 25 19.02 -10.16 -12.61
CA GLU A 25 19.40 -11.09 -13.66
C GLU A 25 19.02 -10.58 -15.05
N TYR A 26 17.77 -10.15 -15.24
CA TYR A 26 17.23 -9.79 -16.55
C TYR A 26 17.33 -8.30 -16.91
N ASN A 27 17.49 -7.40 -15.92
CA ASN A 27 17.57 -5.96 -16.15
C ASN A 27 18.74 -5.27 -15.44
N GLN A 28 19.75 -6.02 -14.98
CA GLN A 28 20.94 -5.47 -14.33
C GLN A 28 20.62 -4.59 -13.10
N GLY A 29 19.54 -4.89 -12.38
CA GLY A 29 19.08 -4.11 -11.23
C GLY A 29 18.42 -2.76 -11.56
N ARG A 30 18.28 -2.41 -12.84
CA ARG A 30 17.60 -1.17 -13.25
C ARG A 30 16.09 -1.28 -13.04
N PRO A 31 15.39 -0.17 -12.75
CA PRO A 31 13.96 -0.18 -12.54
C PRO A 31 13.18 -0.77 -13.72
N ILE A 32 12.22 -1.64 -13.41
CA ILE A 32 11.31 -2.29 -14.36
C ILE A 32 9.94 -1.63 -14.35
N LYS A 33 9.14 -1.90 -15.39
CA LYS A 33 7.71 -1.64 -15.41
C LYS A 33 6.97 -2.95 -15.21
N VAL A 34 5.98 -2.95 -14.34
CA VAL A 34 5.09 -4.09 -14.11
C VAL A 34 3.76 -3.82 -14.80
N VAL A 35 3.32 -4.74 -15.66
CA VAL A 35 2.01 -4.69 -16.31
C VAL A 35 1.32 -6.02 -16.07
N ALA A 36 0.13 -6.00 -15.44
CA ALA A 36 -0.54 -7.23 -15.09
C ALA A 36 -2.07 -7.12 -15.09
N ASN A 37 -2.71 -8.23 -15.49
CA ASN A 37 -4.13 -8.50 -15.22
C ASN A 37 -4.18 -9.55 -14.11
N LEU A 38 -4.43 -9.11 -12.88
CA LEU A 38 -4.31 -9.94 -11.69
C LEU A 38 -5.67 -10.50 -11.25
N PRO A 39 -5.69 -11.72 -10.70
CA PRO A 39 -6.86 -12.19 -9.96
C PRO A 39 -7.13 -11.26 -8.78
N TYR A 40 -8.40 -10.87 -8.58
CA TYR A 40 -8.78 -9.83 -7.62
C TYR A 40 -8.37 -10.15 -6.17
N TYR A 41 -8.38 -11.43 -5.78
CA TYR A 41 -8.10 -11.86 -4.42
C TYR A 41 -6.61 -11.76 -4.01
N ILE A 42 -5.67 -11.68 -4.97
CA ILE A 42 -4.23 -11.58 -4.69
C ILE A 42 -3.61 -10.23 -5.08
N THR A 43 -4.41 -9.30 -5.60
CA THR A 43 -3.94 -7.99 -6.07
C THR A 43 -3.17 -7.24 -4.98
N THR A 44 -3.77 -7.08 -3.80
CA THR A 44 -3.13 -6.35 -2.69
C THR A 44 -1.84 -7.01 -2.21
N PRO A 45 -1.77 -8.32 -1.94
CA PRO A 45 -0.53 -9.00 -1.59
C PRO A 45 0.59 -8.80 -2.63
N ILE A 46 0.29 -8.85 -3.93
CA ILE A 46 1.30 -8.65 -4.98
C ILE A 46 1.85 -7.23 -4.94
N ILE A 47 0.97 -6.21 -4.93
CA ILE A 47 1.40 -4.81 -4.91
C ILE A 47 2.24 -4.52 -3.66
N MET A 48 1.76 -4.95 -2.50
CA MET A 48 2.46 -4.73 -1.24
C MET A 48 3.80 -5.47 -1.21
N GLY A 49 3.85 -6.71 -1.68
CA GLY A 49 5.11 -7.46 -1.79
C GLY A 49 6.14 -6.77 -2.68
N LEU A 50 5.73 -6.20 -3.80
CA LEU A 50 6.63 -5.43 -4.69
C LEU A 50 7.18 -4.18 -4.00
N PHE A 51 6.36 -3.47 -3.23
CA PHE A 51 6.77 -2.26 -2.52
C PHE A 51 7.59 -2.55 -1.27
N GLU A 52 7.10 -3.41 -0.38
CA GLU A 52 7.75 -3.73 0.91
C GLU A 52 9.10 -4.43 0.74
N ASN A 53 9.28 -5.21 -0.35
CA ASN A 53 10.57 -5.80 -0.70
C ASN A 53 11.49 -4.85 -1.48
N HIS A 54 11.09 -3.58 -1.63
CA HIS A 54 11.86 -2.55 -2.34
C HIS A 54 12.32 -2.98 -3.74
N VAL A 55 11.48 -3.72 -4.47
CA VAL A 55 11.78 -4.13 -5.84
C VAL A 55 12.01 -2.88 -6.70
N PRO A 56 13.07 -2.81 -7.52
CA PRO A 56 13.32 -1.68 -8.40
C PRO A 56 12.23 -1.58 -9.49
N ILE A 57 11.25 -0.72 -9.27
CA ILE A 57 10.08 -0.53 -10.14
C ILE A 57 9.93 0.95 -10.44
N SER A 58 9.72 1.31 -11.70
CA SER A 58 9.37 2.67 -12.11
C SER A 58 7.85 2.90 -12.13
N SER A 59 7.09 1.87 -12.52
CA SER A 59 5.62 1.93 -12.48
C SER A 59 5.00 0.54 -12.44
N ILE A 60 3.78 0.47 -11.87
CA ILE A 60 2.91 -0.71 -11.90
C ILE A 60 1.61 -0.29 -12.61
N THR A 61 1.27 -0.97 -13.69
CA THR A 61 -0.01 -0.78 -14.41
C THR A 61 -0.81 -2.06 -14.32
N ILE A 62 -1.94 -2.03 -13.64
CA ILE A 62 -2.74 -3.22 -13.34
C ILE A 62 -4.22 -2.99 -13.58
N MET A 63 -4.91 -4.06 -13.95
CA MET A 63 -6.37 -4.08 -13.94
C MET A 63 -6.86 -4.70 -12.63
N VAL A 64 -7.71 -3.96 -11.92
CA VAL A 64 -8.28 -4.34 -10.62
C VAL A 64 -9.79 -4.05 -10.59
N GLN A 65 -10.48 -4.53 -9.55
CA GLN A 65 -11.87 -4.07 -9.32
C GLN A 65 -11.88 -2.55 -9.14
N LYS A 66 -12.92 -1.89 -9.71
CA LYS A 66 -13.04 -0.42 -9.64
C LYS A 66 -12.99 0.09 -8.21
N GLU A 67 -13.68 -0.57 -7.29
CA GLU A 67 -13.63 -0.22 -5.85
C GLU A 67 -12.20 -0.22 -5.28
N VAL A 68 -11.37 -1.19 -5.68
CA VAL A 68 -9.97 -1.28 -5.22
C VAL A 68 -9.13 -0.13 -5.80
N ALA A 69 -9.34 0.20 -7.09
CA ALA A 69 -8.67 1.34 -7.71
C ALA A 69 -9.08 2.67 -7.06
N ASP A 70 -10.37 2.86 -6.81
CA ASP A 70 -10.89 4.06 -6.13
C ASP A 70 -10.28 4.18 -4.72
N ARG A 71 -10.21 3.06 -3.97
CA ARG A 71 -9.61 3.01 -2.63
C ARG A 71 -8.14 3.41 -2.60
N MET A 72 -7.36 3.14 -3.64
CA MET A 72 -5.96 3.54 -3.72
C MET A 72 -5.76 5.06 -3.82
N GLN A 73 -6.78 5.79 -4.33
CA GLN A 73 -6.69 7.24 -4.61
C GLN A 73 -7.33 8.13 -3.55
N VAL A 74 -8.19 7.58 -2.69
CA VAL A 74 -8.95 8.39 -1.73
C VAL A 74 -8.11 8.86 -0.55
N GLY A 75 -8.48 10.03 -0.02
CA GLY A 75 -7.90 10.63 1.17
C GLY A 75 -8.68 10.33 2.45
N PRO A 76 -8.20 10.87 3.60
CA PRO A 76 -8.80 10.68 4.90
C PRO A 76 -10.25 11.16 4.97
N GLY A 77 -11.00 10.59 5.90
CA GLY A 77 -12.41 10.94 6.14
C GLY A 77 -13.41 10.27 5.20
N THR A 78 -12.96 9.48 4.22
CA THR A 78 -13.84 8.70 3.35
C THR A 78 -13.99 7.27 3.86
N LYS A 79 -15.12 6.62 3.53
CA LYS A 79 -15.36 5.22 3.94
C LYS A 79 -14.37 4.23 3.31
N ASP A 80 -13.81 4.57 2.15
CA ASP A 80 -12.94 3.71 1.37
C ASP A 80 -11.45 3.92 1.70
N TYR A 81 -11.13 4.98 2.46
CA TYR A 81 -9.79 5.24 2.96
C TYR A 81 -9.34 4.19 3.96
N GLY A 82 -8.12 3.70 3.80
CA GLY A 82 -7.59 2.62 4.63
C GLY A 82 -6.10 2.37 4.45
N ALA A 83 -5.62 1.26 5.04
CA ALA A 83 -4.21 0.89 4.98
C ALA A 83 -3.68 0.77 3.53
N LEU A 84 -4.50 0.28 2.59
CA LEU A 84 -4.11 0.21 1.18
C LEU A 84 -3.91 1.60 0.56
N SER A 85 -4.80 2.56 0.88
CA SER A 85 -4.68 3.94 0.40
C SER A 85 -3.36 4.56 0.83
N LEU A 86 -3.05 4.46 2.12
CA LEU A 86 -1.84 4.99 2.73
C LEU A 86 -0.58 4.30 2.17
N ALA A 87 -0.60 2.97 2.07
CA ALA A 87 0.54 2.23 1.57
C ALA A 87 0.84 2.57 0.10
N VAL A 88 -0.17 2.58 -0.75
CA VAL A 88 0.03 2.96 -2.17
C VAL A 88 0.54 4.40 -2.28
N GLN A 89 -0.08 5.35 -1.55
CA GLN A 89 0.29 6.77 -1.60
C GLN A 89 1.65 7.08 -0.97
N TYR A 90 2.18 6.21 -0.13
CA TYR A 90 3.55 6.32 0.38
C TYR A 90 4.59 5.95 -0.70
N TYR A 91 4.34 4.90 -1.47
CA TYR A 91 5.31 4.40 -2.44
C TYR A 91 5.15 4.98 -3.84
N ALA A 92 3.93 5.37 -4.21
CA ALA A 92 3.60 5.72 -5.59
C ALA A 92 2.45 6.72 -5.69
N ARG A 93 2.37 7.39 -6.83
CA ARG A 93 1.22 8.20 -7.22
C ARG A 93 0.23 7.33 -8.01
N PRO A 94 -0.96 7.04 -7.46
CA PRO A 94 -1.99 6.29 -8.16
C PRO A 94 -2.74 7.17 -9.18
N GLN A 95 -3.02 6.61 -10.35
CA GLN A 95 -3.81 7.25 -11.40
C GLN A 95 -4.66 6.24 -12.14
N ILE A 96 -5.98 6.39 -12.14
CA ILE A 96 -6.87 5.59 -12.98
C ILE A 96 -6.67 6.00 -14.44
N ILE A 97 -6.28 5.05 -15.28
CA ILE A 97 -6.03 5.24 -16.71
C ILE A 97 -7.29 4.99 -17.52
N ALA A 98 -8.05 3.94 -17.13
CA ALA A 98 -9.29 3.59 -17.83
C ALA A 98 -10.27 2.89 -16.90
N ASN A 99 -11.57 3.09 -17.14
CA ASN A 99 -12.62 2.28 -16.55
C ASN A 99 -13.02 1.17 -17.54
N VAL A 100 -13.16 -0.04 -17.03
CA VAL A 100 -13.52 -1.23 -17.83
C VAL A 100 -14.88 -1.75 -17.35
N PRO A 101 -15.94 -1.53 -18.12
CA PRO A 101 -17.28 -1.95 -17.72
C PRO A 101 -17.45 -3.48 -17.78
N PRO A 102 -18.39 -4.04 -17.01
CA PRO A 102 -18.59 -5.50 -16.93
C PRO A 102 -18.89 -6.20 -18.25
N ASN A 103 -19.43 -5.50 -19.23
CA ASN A 103 -19.73 -6.05 -20.56
C ASN A 103 -18.49 -6.34 -21.42
N CYS A 104 -17.31 -5.91 -20.98
CA CYS A 104 -16.03 -6.26 -21.63
C CYS A 104 -15.53 -7.67 -21.26
N PHE A 105 -16.25 -8.40 -20.41
CA PHE A 105 -15.82 -9.71 -19.90
C PHE A 105 -16.81 -10.82 -20.20
N MET A 106 -16.29 -12.03 -20.41
CA MET A 106 -17.07 -13.25 -20.53
C MET A 106 -16.45 -14.37 -19.67
N PRO A 107 -17.14 -14.87 -18.65
CA PRO A 107 -18.49 -14.46 -18.20
C PRO A 107 -18.48 -13.04 -17.62
N ARG A 108 -19.63 -12.35 -17.72
CA ARG A 108 -19.79 -10.97 -17.24
C ARG A 108 -19.72 -10.91 -15.70
N PRO A 109 -18.78 -10.17 -15.12
CA PRO A 109 -18.71 -9.99 -13.67
C PRO A 109 -19.82 -9.06 -13.16
N LYS A 110 -20.07 -9.10 -11.84
CA LYS A 110 -21.08 -8.22 -11.20
C LYS A 110 -20.57 -6.79 -10.99
N VAL A 111 -19.27 -6.58 -11.02
CA VAL A 111 -18.60 -5.29 -10.71
C VAL A 111 -17.73 -4.86 -11.87
N GLY A 112 -17.57 -3.55 -12.04
CA GLY A 112 -16.65 -2.99 -13.02
C GLY A 112 -15.19 -3.12 -12.57
N SER A 113 -14.30 -3.01 -13.54
CA SER A 113 -12.86 -2.96 -13.33
C SER A 113 -12.31 -1.58 -13.69
N ALA A 114 -11.10 -1.30 -13.26
CA ALA A 114 -10.35 -0.15 -13.72
C ALA A 114 -8.88 -0.55 -13.97
N VAL A 115 -8.28 0.11 -14.95
CA VAL A 115 -6.83 0.07 -15.13
C VAL A 115 -6.26 1.22 -14.35
N ILE A 116 -5.40 0.92 -13.38
CA ILE A 116 -4.72 1.90 -12.55
C ILE A 116 -3.21 1.81 -12.77
N GLN A 117 -2.56 2.96 -12.86
CA GLN A 117 -1.12 3.08 -12.89
C GLN A 117 -0.64 3.66 -11.57
N LEU A 118 0.36 3.03 -10.98
CA LEU A 118 1.08 3.47 -9.79
C LEU A 118 2.48 3.88 -10.24
N VAL A 119 2.75 5.17 -10.30
CA VAL A 119 4.07 5.71 -10.67
C VAL A 119 4.87 5.87 -9.39
N ARG A 120 5.96 5.10 -9.26
CA ARG A 120 6.78 5.11 -8.04
C ARG A 120 7.42 6.48 -7.83
N TYR A 121 7.42 6.95 -6.59
CA TYR A 121 8.19 8.12 -6.21
C TYR A 121 9.68 7.78 -6.18
N GLU A 122 10.53 8.73 -6.54
CA GLU A 122 11.98 8.64 -6.34
C GLU A 122 12.31 8.71 -4.85
N GLU A 123 11.64 9.61 -4.14
CA GLU A 123 11.69 9.74 -2.68
C GLU A 123 10.26 9.69 -2.11
N PRO A 124 10.06 9.03 -0.95
CA PRO A 124 8.76 9.03 -0.29
C PRO A 124 8.25 10.45 -0.01
N PRO A 125 6.93 10.71 -0.11
CA PRO A 125 6.35 12.05 0.08
C PRO A 125 6.38 12.53 1.54
N VAL A 126 6.76 11.66 2.48
CA VAL A 126 6.92 11.95 3.91
C VAL A 126 8.20 11.32 4.42
N GLN A 127 8.84 12.00 5.39
CA GLN A 127 10.05 11.49 6.05
C GLN A 127 9.66 10.66 7.27
N VAL A 128 10.13 9.43 7.34
CA VAL A 128 9.90 8.53 8.46
C VAL A 128 11.18 7.75 8.82
N ASP A 129 11.55 7.77 10.10
CA ASP A 129 12.76 7.10 10.58
C ASP A 129 12.61 5.57 10.58
N ASN A 130 11.39 5.08 10.79
CA ASN A 130 11.08 3.65 10.84
C ASN A 130 9.80 3.34 10.06
N GLU A 131 9.98 3.06 8.76
CA GLU A 131 8.89 2.69 7.84
C GLU A 131 8.07 1.51 8.34
N LYS A 132 8.74 0.46 8.87
CA LYS A 132 8.04 -0.73 9.39
C LYS A 132 7.14 -0.39 10.56
N LEU A 133 7.57 0.49 11.45
CA LEU A 133 6.77 0.96 12.57
C LEU A 133 5.54 1.74 12.07
N MET A 134 5.73 2.67 11.12
CA MET A 134 4.63 3.43 10.53
C MET A 134 3.56 2.51 9.95
N PHE A 135 3.93 1.51 9.16
CA PHE A 135 2.96 0.58 8.59
C PHE A 135 2.29 -0.32 9.63
N ARG A 136 2.97 -0.67 10.72
CA ARG A 136 2.34 -1.37 11.86
C ARG A 136 1.30 -0.48 12.56
N LEU A 137 1.59 0.81 12.77
CA LEU A 137 0.64 1.78 13.32
C LEU A 137 -0.58 1.95 12.41
N ILE A 138 -0.36 2.07 11.10
CA ILE A 138 -1.44 2.13 10.10
C ILE A 138 -2.31 0.88 10.18
N ARG A 139 -1.75 -0.32 10.09
CA ARG A 139 -2.51 -1.58 10.17
C ARG A 139 -3.30 -1.70 11.47
N ALA A 140 -2.68 -1.42 12.60
CA ALA A 140 -3.33 -1.44 13.91
C ALA A 140 -4.54 -0.50 13.99
N SER A 141 -4.40 0.71 13.41
CA SER A 141 -5.47 1.72 13.37
C SER A 141 -6.69 1.25 12.57
N PHE A 142 -6.46 0.58 11.44
CA PHE A 142 -7.54 0.15 10.55
C PHE A 142 -8.12 -1.24 10.90
N ASN A 143 -7.42 -2.08 11.66
CA ASN A 143 -7.96 -3.33 12.17
C ASN A 143 -9.12 -3.12 13.14
N GLN A 144 -9.14 -1.98 13.83
CA GLN A 144 -10.22 -1.60 14.74
C GLN A 144 -10.86 -0.25 14.35
N ARG A 145 -11.24 -0.10 13.09
CA ARG A 145 -11.70 1.14 12.45
C ARG A 145 -12.73 1.95 13.25
N ARG A 146 -13.63 1.27 13.99
CA ARG A 146 -14.68 1.92 14.81
C ARG A 146 -14.18 2.44 16.17
N LYS A 147 -12.95 2.13 16.56
CA LYS A 147 -12.35 2.58 17.82
C LYS A 147 -11.52 3.85 17.60
N THR A 148 -11.26 4.57 18.69
CA THR A 148 -10.28 5.65 18.68
C THR A 148 -8.89 5.11 18.37
N LEU A 149 -8.01 5.97 17.85
CA LEU A 149 -6.63 5.61 17.53
C LEU A 149 -5.92 5.00 18.73
N VAL A 150 -6.03 5.61 19.91
CA VAL A 150 -5.47 5.09 21.18
C VAL A 150 -5.88 3.64 21.42
N ASN A 151 -7.17 3.34 21.31
CA ASN A 151 -7.68 1.99 21.54
C ASN A 151 -7.25 1.00 20.43
N GLY A 152 -7.18 1.45 19.19
CA GLY A 152 -6.70 0.65 18.07
C GLY A 152 -5.24 0.23 18.24
N LEU A 153 -4.39 1.17 18.63
CA LEU A 153 -2.95 0.92 18.84
C LEU A 153 -2.71 0.06 20.09
N LYS A 154 -3.35 0.40 21.23
CA LYS A 154 -3.20 -0.37 22.48
C LYS A 154 -3.58 -1.84 22.35
N ASN A 155 -4.64 -2.13 21.59
CA ASN A 155 -5.15 -3.50 21.44
C ASN A 155 -4.47 -4.28 20.31
N SER A 156 -3.46 -3.72 19.67
CA SER A 156 -2.73 -4.39 18.60
C SER A 156 -1.74 -5.40 19.17
N GLN A 157 -1.74 -6.61 18.63
CA GLN A 157 -0.73 -7.63 18.96
C GLN A 157 0.65 -7.34 18.33
N GLU A 158 0.69 -6.45 17.33
CA GLU A 158 1.93 -6.09 16.64
C GLU A 158 2.69 -4.94 17.29
N LEU A 159 2.06 -4.27 18.27
CA LEU A 159 2.60 -3.08 18.94
C LEU A 159 2.69 -3.33 20.44
N ASP A 160 3.80 -2.93 21.03
CA ASP A 160 4.04 -3.03 22.47
C ASP A 160 4.24 -1.61 23.03
N PHE A 161 3.12 -0.86 23.12
CA PHE A 161 3.08 0.47 23.69
C PHE A 161 1.99 0.57 24.75
N SER A 162 2.33 1.17 25.88
CA SER A 162 1.36 1.51 26.92
C SER A 162 0.42 2.62 26.43
N LYS A 163 -0.71 2.77 27.12
CA LYS A 163 -1.66 3.85 26.81
C LYS A 163 -1.00 5.22 26.99
N GLU A 164 -0.20 5.37 28.03
CA GLU A 164 0.52 6.59 28.37
C GLU A 164 1.53 6.99 27.28
N GLU A 165 2.27 6.01 26.72
CA GLU A 165 3.19 6.24 25.61
C GLU A 165 2.44 6.66 24.34
N ILE A 166 1.29 6.04 24.04
CA ILE A 166 0.45 6.40 22.91
C ILE A 166 -0.07 7.83 23.05
N GLU A 167 -0.63 8.18 24.20
CA GLU A 167 -1.16 9.52 24.45
C GLU A 167 -0.05 10.59 24.43
N LYS A 168 1.14 10.26 24.92
CA LYS A 168 2.31 11.13 24.84
C LYS A 168 2.76 11.38 23.39
N ALA A 169 2.90 10.33 22.58
CA ALA A 169 3.26 10.47 21.17
C ALA A 169 2.23 11.30 20.40
N MET A 170 0.93 11.08 20.67
CA MET A 170 -0.15 11.85 20.04
C MET A 170 -0.12 13.33 20.47
N ALA A 171 0.15 13.62 21.73
CA ALA A 171 0.28 14.99 22.22
C ALA A 171 1.47 15.71 21.59
N GLU A 172 2.60 15.02 21.40
CA GLU A 172 3.80 15.55 20.77
C GLU A 172 3.57 15.93 19.29
N THR A 173 2.69 15.21 18.61
CA THR A 173 2.32 15.46 17.22
C THR A 173 1.06 16.30 17.03
N GLY A 174 0.43 16.75 18.12
CA GLY A 174 -0.81 17.55 18.07
C GLY A 174 -2.06 16.75 17.64
N ILE A 175 -1.98 15.41 17.64
CA ILE A 175 -3.10 14.54 17.26
C ILE A 175 -4.07 14.38 18.43
N PRO A 176 -5.38 14.69 18.27
CA PRO A 176 -6.36 14.57 19.35
C PRO A 176 -6.57 13.12 19.80
N VAL A 177 -6.65 12.87 21.11
CA VAL A 177 -6.78 11.51 21.69
C VAL A 177 -8.09 10.78 21.31
N ASN A 178 -9.12 11.52 20.92
CA ASN A 178 -10.41 10.97 20.50
C ASN A 178 -10.53 10.68 19.01
N VAL A 179 -9.48 10.97 18.22
CA VAL A 179 -9.47 10.77 16.77
C VAL A 179 -9.50 9.28 16.42
N ARG A 180 -10.02 8.96 15.24
CA ARG A 180 -9.91 7.62 14.62
C ARG A 180 -8.81 7.61 13.58
N GLY A 181 -8.18 6.45 13.37
CA GLY A 181 -7.11 6.32 12.38
C GLY A 181 -7.53 6.70 10.94
N GLU A 182 -8.82 6.54 10.61
CA GLU A 182 -9.35 6.93 9.30
C GLU A 182 -9.36 8.46 9.03
N ALA A 183 -9.14 9.26 10.05
CA ALA A 183 -9.07 10.71 9.93
C ALA A 183 -7.64 11.23 9.69
N LEU A 184 -6.62 10.39 9.95
CA LEU A 184 -5.22 10.78 9.81
C LEU A 184 -4.74 10.71 8.36
N THR A 185 -3.97 11.71 7.98
CA THR A 185 -3.20 11.75 6.73
C THR A 185 -1.95 10.86 6.81
N LEU A 186 -1.32 10.61 5.68
CA LEU A 186 -0.02 9.92 5.62
C LEU A 186 1.06 10.68 6.41
N ALA A 187 1.07 12.02 6.34
CA ALA A 187 2.02 12.86 7.08
C ALA A 187 1.84 12.70 8.60
N GLU A 188 0.59 12.76 9.09
CA GLU A 188 0.32 12.56 10.51
C GLU A 188 0.70 11.15 11.01
N PHE A 189 0.55 10.12 10.17
CA PHE A 189 1.07 8.78 10.51
C PHE A 189 2.60 8.72 10.55
N ALA A 190 3.29 9.43 9.66
CA ALA A 190 4.76 9.53 9.67
C ALA A 190 5.26 10.27 10.92
N ASP A 191 4.66 11.42 11.23
CA ASP A 191 5.00 12.20 12.44
C ASP A 191 4.76 11.38 13.71
N LEU A 192 3.63 10.66 13.78
CA LEU A 192 3.32 9.78 14.89
C LEU A 192 4.34 8.64 15.02
N ALA A 193 4.74 8.03 13.91
CA ALA A 193 5.78 6.98 13.91
C ALA A 193 7.13 7.51 14.38
N ASN A 194 7.50 8.71 13.96
CA ASN A 194 8.74 9.37 14.41
C ASN A 194 8.69 9.71 15.91
N ALA A 195 7.53 10.16 16.42
CA ALA A 195 7.34 10.38 17.85
C ALA A 195 7.50 9.08 18.65
N PHE A 196 6.91 7.98 18.21
CA PHE A 196 7.09 6.66 18.84
C PHE A 196 8.54 6.17 18.78
N ASN A 197 9.24 6.43 17.67
CA ASN A 197 10.64 6.02 17.51
C ASN A 197 11.56 6.71 18.52
N LYS A 198 11.24 7.94 18.94
CA LYS A 198 11.97 8.69 19.98
C LYS A 198 11.71 8.19 21.42
N LEU A 199 10.64 7.43 21.65
CA LEU A 199 10.32 6.87 22.96
C LEU A 199 11.09 5.57 23.27
N ARG A 200 11.81 5.04 22.29
CA ARG A 200 12.65 3.84 22.38
C ARG A 200 14.10 4.17 22.14
#